data_388b2758da25b54158937110cf1e0061
#
_entry.id   388b2758da25b54158937110cf1e0061
#
_cell.length_a   1.000
_cell.length_b   1.000
_cell.length_c   1.000
_cell.angle_alpha   90.00
_cell.angle_beta   90.00
_cell.angle_gamma   90.00
#
_symmetry.space_group_name_H-M   'P 1'
#
loop_
_entity.id
_entity.type
_entity.pdbx_description
1 polymer ?
#
loop_
_entity_poly.entity_id
_entity_poly.type
_entity_poly.pdbx_seq_one_letter_code
_entity_poly.pdbx_strand_id
1 'polypeptide(L)'
;MMSLPSSPFGTEITSDDIVAKMQTFNGWEDRYRQVIQWGKKLPNMPDELKSEQVIVSGCESQVWLVSQNIDGVWHFCADSDARIVRGLIALVMAAFDGKTSQQIQVFDIDGYFEQIGLITHLSPSRGNGLKAIVAQIQELSA
;
A
#
# COMPACT_ATOMS: atom_id res chain seq x y z
N MET A 1 20.54 13.70 -3.14
CA MET A 1 19.32 13.37 -2.37
C MET A 1 18.40 12.54 -3.24
N MET A 2 17.95 11.41 -2.73
CA MET A 2 17.04 10.53 -3.45
C MET A 2 15.66 11.15 -3.52
N SER A 3 15.06 11.14 -4.72
CA SER A 3 13.71 11.67 -4.94
C SER A 3 12.78 10.51 -5.29
N LEU A 4 11.68 10.37 -4.56
CA LEU A 4 10.68 9.34 -4.83
C LEU A 4 9.72 9.81 -5.93
N PRO A 5 9.20 8.89 -6.76
CA PRO A 5 8.18 9.24 -7.76
C PRO A 5 6.94 9.82 -7.09
N SER A 6 6.29 10.77 -7.75
CA SER A 6 5.01 11.28 -7.29
C SER A 6 3.95 10.20 -7.38
N SER A 7 3.01 10.19 -6.41
CA SER A 7 1.95 9.20 -6.35
C SER A 7 0.61 9.90 -6.11
N PRO A 8 -0.49 9.44 -6.75
CA PRO A 8 -1.82 9.96 -6.44
C PRO A 8 -2.35 9.44 -5.09
N PHE A 9 -1.78 8.34 -4.58
CA PHE A 9 -2.27 7.72 -3.35
C PHE A 9 -1.80 8.50 -2.13
N GLY A 10 -2.73 8.76 -1.22
CA GLY A 10 -2.48 9.56 -0.02
C GLY A 10 -2.76 11.05 -0.20
N THR A 11 -2.87 11.53 -1.42
CA THR A 11 -3.18 12.93 -1.74
C THR A 11 -4.47 13.03 -2.56
N GLU A 12 -4.47 12.56 -3.80
CA GLU A 12 -5.66 12.59 -4.68
C GLU A 12 -6.60 11.42 -4.39
N ILE A 13 -6.05 10.26 -4.07
CA ILE A 13 -6.82 9.05 -3.72
C ILE A 13 -6.48 8.71 -2.28
N THR A 14 -7.39 9.03 -1.36
CA THR A 14 -7.21 8.82 0.07
C THR A 14 -7.83 7.50 0.51
N SER A 15 -7.58 7.09 1.76
CA SER A 15 -8.21 5.91 2.34
C SER A 15 -9.74 6.01 2.33
N ASP A 16 -10.29 7.21 2.55
CA ASP A 16 -11.74 7.43 2.48
C ASP A 16 -12.28 7.21 1.07
N ASP A 17 -11.55 7.66 0.06
CA ASP A 17 -11.92 7.44 -1.35
C ASP A 17 -11.91 5.95 -1.70
N ILE A 18 -10.93 5.21 -1.20
CA ILE A 18 -10.83 3.76 -1.40
C ILE A 18 -12.06 3.06 -0.81
N VAL A 19 -12.37 3.35 0.45
CA VAL A 19 -13.51 2.74 1.15
C VAL A 19 -14.83 3.08 0.45
N ALA A 20 -15.03 4.36 0.11
CA ALA A 20 -16.24 4.81 -0.57
C ALA A 20 -16.46 4.08 -1.89
N LYS A 21 -15.39 3.94 -2.69
CA LYS A 21 -15.47 3.24 -3.98
C LYS A 21 -15.77 1.76 -3.79
N MET A 22 -15.08 1.10 -2.85
CA MET A 22 -15.25 -0.33 -2.60
C MET A 22 -16.65 -0.67 -2.12
N GLN A 23 -17.27 0.22 -1.35
CA GLN A 23 -18.64 0.01 -0.85
C GLN A 23 -19.71 0.15 -1.93
N THR A 24 -19.37 0.66 -3.11
CA THR A 24 -20.29 0.68 -4.26
C THR A 24 -20.45 -0.68 -4.92
N PHE A 25 -19.57 -1.63 -4.62
CA PHE A 25 -19.59 -2.96 -5.22
C PHE A 25 -20.26 -3.96 -4.29
N ASN A 26 -21.05 -4.87 -4.88
CA ASN A 26 -21.78 -5.90 -4.11
C ASN A 26 -21.00 -7.19 -3.94
N GLY A 27 -20.00 -7.45 -4.78
CA GLY A 27 -19.26 -8.70 -4.77
C GLY A 27 -17.74 -8.49 -4.72
N TRP A 28 -17.03 -9.53 -4.26
CA TRP A 28 -15.58 -9.49 -4.15
C TRP A 28 -14.89 -9.41 -5.53
N GLU A 29 -15.52 -9.93 -6.58
CA GLU A 29 -14.94 -9.94 -7.94
C GLU A 29 -14.76 -8.53 -8.49
N ASP A 30 -15.75 -7.67 -8.30
CA ASP A 30 -15.67 -6.27 -8.72
C ASP A 30 -14.66 -5.51 -7.90
N ARG A 31 -14.58 -5.79 -6.59
CA ARG A 31 -13.57 -5.20 -5.69
C ARG A 31 -12.17 -5.61 -6.11
N TYR A 32 -11.98 -6.88 -6.43
CA TYR A 32 -10.69 -7.41 -6.89
C TYR A 32 -10.25 -6.69 -8.17
N ARG A 33 -11.16 -6.55 -9.13
CA ARG A 33 -10.91 -5.83 -10.39
C ARG A 33 -10.50 -4.38 -10.13
N GLN A 34 -11.18 -3.71 -9.20
CA GLN A 34 -10.89 -2.33 -8.85
C GLN A 34 -9.50 -2.19 -8.23
N VAL A 35 -9.10 -3.14 -7.39
CA VAL A 35 -7.76 -3.15 -6.80
C VAL A 35 -6.70 -3.24 -7.89
N ILE A 36 -6.88 -4.10 -8.88
CA ILE A 36 -5.96 -4.20 -10.01
C ILE A 36 -5.90 -2.88 -10.79
N GLN A 37 -7.03 -2.20 -10.98
CA GLN A 37 -7.06 -0.90 -11.66
C GLN A 37 -6.27 0.15 -10.89
N TRP A 38 -6.40 0.19 -9.56
CA TRP A 38 -5.58 1.10 -8.74
C TRP A 38 -4.10 0.74 -8.84
N GLY A 39 -3.76 -0.53 -8.88
CA GLY A 39 -2.37 -0.97 -9.05
C GLY A 39 -1.72 -0.43 -10.31
N LYS A 40 -2.50 -0.21 -11.38
CA LYS A 40 -2.01 0.41 -12.61
C LYS A 40 -1.64 1.87 -12.44
N LYS A 41 -2.21 2.55 -11.45
CA LYS A 41 -1.93 3.95 -11.14
C LYS A 41 -0.77 4.10 -10.16
N LEU A 42 -0.32 3.00 -9.56
CA LEU A 42 0.82 3.02 -8.66
C LEU A 42 2.08 3.35 -9.47
N PRO A 43 2.90 4.34 -9.05
CA PRO A 43 4.13 4.66 -9.77
C PRO A 43 5.07 3.47 -9.78
N ASN A 44 5.75 3.24 -10.90
CA ASN A 44 6.78 2.23 -10.96
C ASN A 44 7.98 2.70 -10.14
N MET A 45 8.57 1.77 -9.37
CA MET A 45 9.80 2.08 -8.65
C MET A 45 10.96 2.07 -9.65
N PRO A 46 11.79 3.14 -9.70
CA PRO A 46 13.00 3.12 -10.53
C PRO A 46 13.89 1.95 -10.14
N ASP A 47 14.51 1.31 -11.13
CA ASP A 47 15.36 0.14 -10.91
C ASP A 47 16.51 0.43 -9.94
N GLU A 48 17.04 1.65 -9.96
CA GLU A 48 18.10 2.09 -9.05
C GLU A 48 17.70 2.05 -7.58
N LEU A 49 16.39 2.09 -7.27
CA LEU A 49 15.88 1.97 -5.91
C LEU A 49 15.61 0.53 -5.50
N LYS A 50 15.52 -0.39 -6.45
CA LYS A 50 15.25 -1.81 -6.20
C LYS A 50 16.54 -2.50 -5.79
N SER A 51 16.71 -2.73 -4.49
CA SER A 51 17.87 -3.43 -3.95
C SER A 51 17.41 -4.48 -2.94
N GLU A 52 18.30 -5.40 -2.59
CA GLU A 52 18.00 -6.43 -1.59
C GLU A 52 17.66 -5.83 -0.22
N GLN A 53 18.22 -4.66 0.09
CA GLN A 53 18.01 -3.98 1.36
C GLN A 53 16.59 -3.45 1.55
N VAL A 54 15.86 -3.22 0.46
CA VAL A 54 14.51 -2.68 0.51
C VAL A 54 13.42 -3.73 0.22
N ILE A 55 13.80 -5.00 0.11
CA ILE A 55 12.85 -6.09 -0.05
C ILE A 55 12.08 -6.30 1.26
N VAL A 56 10.76 -6.39 1.16
CA VAL A 56 9.90 -6.69 2.31
C VAL A 56 9.86 -8.20 2.51
N SER A 57 10.26 -8.66 3.70
CA SER A 57 10.23 -10.07 4.06
C SER A 57 8.80 -10.54 4.33
N GLY A 58 8.52 -11.82 4.10
CA GLY A 58 7.23 -12.42 4.40
C GLY A 58 6.22 -12.35 3.25
N CYS A 59 6.65 -11.85 2.09
CA CYS A 59 5.81 -11.81 0.89
C CYS A 59 6.18 -12.96 -0.05
N GLU A 60 5.18 -13.61 -0.64
CA GLU A 60 5.39 -14.64 -1.66
C GLU A 60 5.91 -14.02 -2.96
N SER A 61 5.25 -12.94 -3.43
CA SER A 61 5.72 -12.13 -4.55
C SER A 61 6.80 -11.18 -4.06
N GLN A 62 7.70 -10.78 -4.94
CA GLN A 62 8.74 -9.82 -4.60
C GLN A 62 8.13 -8.43 -4.40
N VAL A 63 8.44 -7.81 -3.27
CA VAL A 63 7.95 -6.47 -2.91
C VAL A 63 9.13 -5.63 -2.45
N TRP A 64 9.23 -4.42 -3.00
CA TRP A 64 10.22 -3.42 -2.58
C TRP A 64 9.52 -2.25 -1.92
N LEU A 65 10.11 -1.72 -0.86
CA LEU A 65 9.58 -0.57 -0.13
C LEU A 65 10.71 0.39 0.23
N VAL A 66 10.60 1.62 -0.22
CA VAL A 66 11.52 2.71 0.10
C VAL A 66 10.75 3.78 0.85
N SER A 67 11.35 4.35 1.88
CA SER A 67 10.74 5.42 2.68
C SER A 67 11.64 6.64 2.73
N GLN A 68 11.02 7.81 2.88
CA GLN A 68 11.70 9.07 3.06
C GLN A 68 10.90 9.95 4.01
N ASN A 69 11.57 10.50 5.03
CA ASN A 69 10.94 11.44 5.95
C ASN A 69 11.38 12.85 5.54
N ILE A 70 10.42 13.71 5.22
CA ILE A 70 10.68 15.11 4.87
C ILE A 70 9.89 15.97 5.83
N ASP A 71 10.60 16.68 6.71
CA ASP A 71 10.02 17.60 7.69
C ASP A 71 8.93 16.95 8.57
N GLY A 72 9.14 15.67 8.94
CA GLY A 72 8.21 14.92 9.80
C GLY A 72 7.10 14.23 9.04
N VAL A 73 7.05 14.35 7.72
CA VAL A 73 6.05 13.69 6.86
C VAL A 73 6.71 12.55 6.12
N TRP A 74 6.11 11.37 6.21
CA TRP A 74 6.62 10.16 5.56
C TRP A 74 6.09 10.04 4.15
N HIS A 75 7.00 9.74 3.23
CA HIS A 75 6.70 9.42 1.84
C HIS A 75 7.24 8.03 1.55
N PHE A 76 6.47 7.24 0.82
CA PHE A 76 6.81 5.87 0.50
C PHE A 76 6.77 5.65 -1.00
N CYS A 77 7.64 4.76 -1.48
CA CYS A 77 7.55 4.21 -2.82
C CYS A 77 7.64 2.70 -2.67
N ALA A 78 6.66 1.99 -3.17
CA ALA A 78 6.63 0.53 -3.12
C ALA A 78 6.21 -0.03 -4.46
N ASP A 79 6.68 -1.21 -4.80
CA ASP A 79 6.39 -1.87 -6.06
C ASP A 79 6.46 -3.38 -5.88
N SER A 80 5.93 -4.11 -6.84
CA SER A 80 5.96 -5.57 -6.87
C SER A 80 5.96 -6.06 -8.31
N ASP A 81 6.39 -7.29 -8.51
CA ASP A 81 6.31 -7.99 -9.79
C ASP A 81 4.91 -8.57 -10.08
N ALA A 82 4.00 -8.56 -9.10
CA ALA A 82 2.66 -9.10 -9.24
C ALA A 82 1.61 -7.99 -9.27
N ARG A 83 0.69 -8.04 -10.25
CA ARG A 83 -0.33 -7.00 -10.46
C ARG A 83 -1.26 -6.82 -9.28
N ILE A 84 -1.75 -7.91 -8.71
CA ILE A 84 -2.65 -7.82 -7.54
C ILE A 84 -1.93 -7.23 -6.33
N VAL A 85 -0.66 -7.58 -6.14
CA VAL A 85 0.14 -7.04 -5.05
C VAL A 85 0.35 -5.55 -5.22
N ARG A 86 0.60 -5.08 -6.45
CA ARG A 86 0.66 -3.64 -6.73
C ARG A 86 -0.63 -2.94 -6.32
N GLY A 87 -1.77 -3.55 -6.59
CA GLY A 87 -3.07 -3.03 -6.17
C GLY A 87 -3.22 -2.96 -4.66
N LEU A 88 -2.79 -4.01 -3.95
CA LEU A 88 -2.81 -4.03 -2.49
C LEU A 88 -1.88 -2.98 -1.91
N ILE A 89 -0.72 -2.78 -2.52
CA ILE A 89 0.22 -1.70 -2.16
C ILE A 89 -0.47 -0.34 -2.31
N ALA A 90 -1.23 -0.13 -3.39
CA ALA A 90 -1.95 1.12 -3.61
C ALA A 90 -2.93 1.43 -2.46
N LEU A 91 -3.63 0.41 -1.95
CA LEU A 91 -4.52 0.56 -0.80
C LEU A 91 -3.77 1.03 0.44
N VAL A 92 -2.60 0.47 0.69
CA VAL A 92 -1.75 0.83 1.83
C VAL A 92 -1.18 2.24 1.66
N MET A 93 -0.74 2.59 0.46
CA MET A 93 -0.22 3.94 0.18
C MET A 93 -1.29 5.01 0.37
N ALA A 94 -2.54 4.72 -0.02
CA ALA A 94 -3.64 5.65 0.19
C ALA A 94 -3.84 5.96 1.68
N ALA A 95 -3.53 5.02 2.56
CA ALA A 95 -3.67 5.21 4.00
C ALA A 95 -2.46 5.90 4.64
N PHE A 96 -1.25 5.63 4.16
CA PHE A 96 -0.03 6.00 4.89
C PHE A 96 0.86 7.01 4.20
N ASP A 97 0.82 7.14 2.88
CA ASP A 97 1.71 8.07 2.19
C ASP A 97 1.33 9.52 2.50
N GLY A 98 2.33 10.35 2.76
CA GLY A 98 2.12 11.75 3.08
C GLY A 98 1.61 11.98 4.50
N LYS A 99 1.88 11.08 5.43
CA LYS A 99 1.41 11.15 6.81
C LYS A 99 2.57 11.30 7.79
N THR A 100 2.27 11.83 8.98
CA THR A 100 3.24 11.87 10.08
C THR A 100 3.32 10.51 10.77
N SER A 101 4.38 10.31 11.58
CA SER A 101 4.54 9.10 12.39
C SER A 101 3.30 8.84 13.25
N GLN A 102 2.80 9.87 13.91
CA GLN A 102 1.64 9.74 14.78
C GLN A 102 0.40 9.31 14.00
N GLN A 103 0.16 9.91 12.83
CA GLN A 103 -0.98 9.57 11.98
C GLN A 103 -0.91 8.12 11.53
N ILE A 104 0.29 7.64 11.19
CA ILE A 104 0.49 6.24 10.78
C ILE A 104 0.21 5.29 11.94
N GLN A 105 0.74 5.60 13.13
CA GLN A 105 0.62 4.71 14.29
C GLN A 105 -0.81 4.60 14.81
N VAL A 106 -1.61 5.66 14.71
CA VAL A 106 -2.99 5.67 15.22
C VAL A 106 -4.03 5.24 14.19
N PHE A 107 -3.64 5.08 12.93
CA PHE A 107 -4.57 4.69 11.87
C PHE A 107 -5.10 3.26 12.12
N ASP A 108 -6.42 3.10 12.07
CA ASP A 108 -7.08 1.80 12.24
C ASP A 108 -7.00 1.00 10.93
N ILE A 109 -5.87 0.37 10.69
CA ILE A 109 -5.61 -0.38 9.45
C ILE A 109 -6.52 -1.62 9.34
N ASP A 110 -6.81 -2.28 10.45
CA ASP A 110 -7.66 -3.46 10.45
C ASP A 110 -9.10 -3.10 10.08
N GLY A 111 -9.63 -2.01 10.66
CA GLY A 111 -10.95 -1.49 10.32
C GLY A 111 -11.04 -1.05 8.87
N TYR A 112 -9.98 -0.44 8.35
CA TYR A 112 -9.88 -0.02 6.96
C TYR A 112 -9.98 -1.24 6.01
N PHE A 113 -9.21 -2.29 6.27
CA PHE A 113 -9.26 -3.50 5.46
C PHE A 113 -10.61 -4.20 5.55
N GLU A 114 -11.22 -4.20 6.73
CA GLU A 114 -12.55 -4.76 6.93
C GLU A 114 -13.60 -4.03 6.08
N GLN A 115 -13.54 -2.70 6.05
CA GLN A 115 -14.45 -1.88 5.24
C GLN A 115 -14.26 -2.08 3.74
N ILE A 116 -13.05 -2.39 3.30
CA ILE A 116 -12.76 -2.72 1.90
C ILE A 116 -13.44 -4.02 1.51
N GLY A 117 -13.54 -4.98 2.43
CA GLY A 117 -14.27 -6.22 2.20
C GLY A 117 -13.65 -7.18 1.21
N LEU A 118 -12.32 -7.16 1.08
CA LEU A 118 -11.61 -8.01 0.13
C LEU A 118 -10.67 -9.00 0.80
N ILE A 119 -10.20 -8.69 2.01
CA ILE A 119 -9.11 -9.43 2.67
C ILE A 119 -9.46 -10.92 2.86
N THR A 120 -10.72 -11.22 3.21
CA THR A 120 -11.18 -12.60 3.41
C THR A 120 -11.19 -13.41 2.12
N HIS A 121 -11.13 -12.74 0.96
CA HIS A 121 -11.10 -13.39 -0.35
C HIS A 121 -9.69 -13.50 -0.93
N LEU A 122 -8.68 -13.05 -0.19
CA LEU A 122 -7.28 -13.21 -0.58
C LEU A 122 -6.76 -14.57 -0.11
N SER A 123 -5.79 -15.12 -0.87
CA SER A 123 -5.07 -16.30 -0.39
C SER A 123 -4.33 -15.96 0.91
N PRO A 124 -4.05 -16.97 1.77
CA PRO A 124 -3.27 -16.72 2.99
C PRO A 124 -1.92 -16.06 2.72
N SER A 125 -1.24 -16.45 1.64
CA SER A 125 0.06 -15.87 1.25
C SER A 125 -0.07 -14.38 0.96
N ARG A 126 -1.11 -13.97 0.22
CA ARG A 126 -1.34 -12.55 -0.10
C ARG A 126 -1.74 -11.75 1.12
N GLY A 127 -2.60 -12.32 1.97
CA GLY A 127 -2.99 -11.68 3.22
C GLY A 127 -1.79 -11.46 4.14
N ASN A 128 -0.92 -12.45 4.26
CA ASN A 128 0.31 -12.35 5.06
C ASN A 128 1.28 -11.32 4.46
N GLY A 129 1.41 -11.29 3.13
CA GLY A 129 2.24 -10.30 2.44
C GLY A 129 1.76 -8.88 2.70
N LEU A 130 0.44 -8.65 2.65
CA LEU A 130 -0.14 -7.35 2.94
C LEU A 130 0.14 -6.91 4.37
N LYS A 131 0.00 -7.81 5.34
CA LYS A 131 0.33 -7.54 6.75
C LYS A 131 1.81 -7.22 6.93
N ALA A 132 2.69 -7.91 6.20
CA ALA A 132 4.13 -7.66 6.26
C ALA A 132 4.47 -6.26 5.76
N ILE A 133 3.83 -5.79 4.69
CA ILE A 133 4.03 -4.44 4.16
C ILE A 133 3.60 -3.39 5.20
N VAL A 134 2.43 -3.58 5.79
CA VAL A 134 1.90 -2.67 6.83
C VAL A 134 2.84 -2.63 8.04
N ALA A 135 3.28 -3.79 8.51
CA ALA A 135 4.19 -3.89 9.66
C ALA A 135 5.51 -3.17 9.39
N GLN A 136 6.05 -3.30 8.18
CA GLN A 136 7.28 -2.63 7.79
C GLN A 136 7.13 -1.11 7.80
N ILE A 137 6.01 -0.60 7.29
CA ILE A 137 5.72 0.83 7.31
C ILE A 137 5.59 1.35 8.74
N GLN A 138 4.88 0.63 9.59
CA GLN A 138 4.70 1.01 10.99
C GLN A 138 6.03 1.02 11.75
N GLU A 139 6.89 0.04 11.47
CA GLU A 139 8.22 -0.03 12.08
C GLU A 139 9.11 1.11 11.63
N LEU A 140 9.14 1.41 10.33
CA LEU A 140 9.95 2.50 9.78
C LEU A 140 9.53 3.86 10.33
N SER A 141 8.24 4.05 10.59
CA SER A 141 7.68 5.33 11.02
C SER A 141 7.47 5.43 12.53
N ALA A 142 7.92 4.44 13.28
CA ALA A 142 7.77 4.44 14.74
C ALA A 142 8.64 5.50 15.42
#